data_49c85319f27b460b129fca06a9301b6a
#
_entry.id   49c85319f27b460b129fca06a9301b6a
#
_cell.length_a   1.000
_cell.length_b   1.000
_cell.length_c   1.000
_cell.angle_alpha   90.00
_cell.angle_beta   90.00
_cell.angle_gamma   90.00
#
_symmetry.space_group_name_H-M   'P 1'
#
loop_
_entity.id
_entity.type
_entity.pdbx_description
1 polymer ?
#
loop_
_entity_poly.entity_id
_entity_poly.type
_entity_poly.pdbx_seq_one_letter_code
_entity_poly.pdbx_strand_id
1 'polypeptide(L)'
;MKLEHAERKHIATIVAISKRAFDTDISVGGAIGDCPPEYDSVIWHQQMQHEGHLLQAVMDEEVVGGAILFLDQNGETLYVGRIFIDPRHHRKGYGLTLMKMVETYYPGVKRIKLDTPLWNVRTNAFYTKLGYREEKRDEEFAYYQKELAASRR
;
A
#
# COMPACT_ATOMS: atom_id res chain seq x y z
N MET A 1 -13.82 5.96 -5.65
CA MET A 1 -12.37 6.20 -5.45
C MET A 1 -11.65 6.11 -6.78
N LYS A 2 -10.70 6.97 -6.98
CA LYS A 2 -9.86 6.99 -8.18
C LYS A 2 -8.42 6.74 -7.76
N LEU A 3 -7.72 5.85 -8.46
CA LEU A 3 -6.31 5.55 -8.23
C LEU A 3 -5.53 5.96 -9.48
N GLU A 4 -4.54 6.82 -9.30
CA GLU A 4 -3.79 7.40 -10.42
C GLU A 4 -2.37 7.72 -9.99
N HIS A 5 -1.47 7.94 -10.95
CA HIS A 5 -0.13 8.40 -10.62
C HIS A 5 -0.21 9.69 -9.81
N ALA A 6 0.59 9.78 -8.76
CA ALA A 6 0.60 10.94 -7.89
C ALA A 6 1.05 12.18 -8.65
N GLU A 7 0.36 13.28 -8.43
CA GLU A 7 0.77 14.57 -8.96
C GLU A 7 1.82 15.19 -8.04
N ARG A 8 2.83 15.80 -8.61
CA ARG A 8 3.91 16.40 -7.83
C ARG A 8 3.41 17.42 -6.80
N LYS A 9 2.38 18.18 -7.15
CA LYS A 9 1.79 19.17 -6.24
C LYS A 9 1.12 18.55 -5.01
N HIS A 10 0.81 17.26 -5.03
CA HIS A 10 0.14 16.57 -3.94
C HIS A 10 1.10 15.83 -3.01
N ILE A 11 2.41 15.84 -3.29
CA ILE A 11 3.35 15.03 -2.51
C ILE A 11 3.34 15.40 -1.03
N ALA A 12 3.32 16.68 -0.69
CA ALA A 12 3.29 17.10 0.71
C ALA A 12 2.06 16.55 1.44
N THR A 13 0.90 16.59 0.78
CA THR A 13 -0.34 16.03 1.33
C THR A 13 -0.23 14.51 1.51
N ILE A 14 0.30 13.81 0.49
CA ILE A 14 0.48 12.36 0.54
C ILE A 14 1.41 11.96 1.68
N VAL A 15 2.51 12.67 1.86
CA VAL A 15 3.47 12.39 2.94
C VAL A 15 2.83 12.62 4.30
N ALA A 16 2.06 13.69 4.47
CA ALA A 16 1.36 13.95 5.72
C ALA A 16 0.37 12.82 6.04
N ILE A 17 -0.34 12.31 5.03
CA ILE A 17 -1.25 11.18 5.18
C ILE A 17 -0.48 9.92 5.55
N SER A 18 0.63 9.63 4.85
CA SER A 18 1.49 8.48 5.16
C SER A 18 1.95 8.52 6.62
N LYS A 19 2.42 9.67 7.07
CA LYS A 19 2.86 9.84 8.45
C LYS A 19 1.75 9.54 9.45
N ARG A 20 0.58 10.15 9.24
CA ARG A 20 -0.56 9.91 10.14
C ARG A 20 -0.98 8.44 10.14
N ALA A 21 -1.03 7.82 8.96
CA ALA A 21 -1.48 6.44 8.84
C ALA A 21 -0.52 5.47 9.54
N PHE A 22 0.77 5.57 9.28
CA PHE A 22 1.75 4.67 9.89
C PHE A 22 1.98 4.95 11.37
N ASP A 23 1.82 6.19 11.82
CA ASP A 23 1.89 6.50 13.25
C ASP A 23 0.79 5.77 14.05
N THR A 24 -0.32 5.35 13.41
CA THR A 24 -1.35 4.56 14.10
C THR A 24 -0.88 3.15 14.44
N ASP A 25 0.23 2.68 13.89
CA ASP A 25 0.74 1.33 14.15
C ASP A 25 1.10 1.13 15.62
N ILE A 26 1.38 2.19 16.36
CA ILE A 26 1.64 2.10 17.81
C ILE A 26 0.44 1.46 18.51
N SER A 27 -0.78 1.73 18.05
CA SER A 27 -1.99 1.21 18.69
C SER A 27 -2.25 -0.27 18.41
N VAL A 28 -1.51 -0.89 17.48
CA VAL A 28 -1.70 -2.30 17.10
C VAL A 28 -0.43 -3.14 17.33
N GLY A 29 0.45 -2.69 18.21
CA GLY A 29 1.63 -3.46 18.62
C GLY A 29 2.97 -2.88 18.20
N GLY A 30 2.98 -1.86 17.36
CA GLY A 30 4.22 -1.20 16.96
C GLY A 30 4.76 -0.30 18.05
N ALA A 31 6.04 -0.02 18.01
CA ALA A 31 6.71 0.93 18.89
C ALA A 31 7.19 2.13 18.06
N ILE A 32 7.60 3.19 18.77
CA ILE A 32 8.23 4.34 18.13
C ILE A 32 9.45 3.83 17.36
N GLY A 33 9.51 4.14 16.05
CA GLY A 33 10.59 3.67 15.17
C GLY A 33 10.29 2.42 14.37
N ASP A 34 9.15 1.76 14.60
CA ASP A 34 8.73 0.57 13.82
C ASP A 34 8.02 0.93 12.51
N CYS A 35 7.87 2.20 12.18
CA CYS A 35 7.27 2.63 10.93
C CYS A 35 8.17 2.30 9.74
N PRO A 36 7.61 2.13 8.53
CA PRO A 36 8.43 1.85 7.35
C PRO A 36 9.49 2.93 7.12
N PRO A 37 10.67 2.57 6.61
CA PRO A 37 11.70 3.58 6.31
C PRO A 37 11.13 4.67 5.40
N GLU A 38 11.51 5.93 5.65
CA GLU A 38 11.17 7.08 4.80
C GLU A 38 9.67 7.38 4.72
N TYR A 39 8.84 6.82 5.62
CA TYR A 39 7.39 7.01 5.58
C TYR A 39 6.96 8.47 5.71
N ASP A 40 7.80 9.30 6.30
CA ASP A 40 7.57 10.73 6.50
C ASP A 40 8.50 11.62 5.65
N SER A 41 9.21 11.04 4.69
CA SER A 41 10.19 11.77 3.87
C SER A 41 9.57 12.31 2.59
N VAL A 42 9.52 13.63 2.46
CA VAL A 42 9.08 14.30 1.23
C VAL A 42 10.03 13.96 0.08
N ILE A 43 11.34 14.01 0.33
CA ILE A 43 12.35 13.76 -0.72
C ILE A 43 12.21 12.34 -1.28
N TRP A 44 12.07 11.36 -0.40
CA TRP A 44 11.91 9.97 -0.84
C TRP A 44 10.64 9.78 -1.66
N HIS A 45 9.52 10.38 -1.23
CA HIS A 45 8.27 10.29 -1.97
C HIS A 45 8.33 11.02 -3.31
N GLN A 46 9.08 12.11 -3.40
CA GLN A 46 9.33 12.78 -4.68
C GLN A 46 10.06 11.85 -5.64
N GLN A 47 11.04 11.11 -5.14
CA GLN A 47 11.77 10.14 -5.95
C GLN A 47 10.84 9.02 -6.42
N MET A 48 9.99 8.49 -5.53
CA MET A 48 9.03 7.44 -5.89
C MET A 48 8.03 7.95 -6.95
N GLN A 49 7.59 9.18 -6.83
CA GLN A 49 6.70 9.81 -7.80
C GLN A 49 7.41 9.95 -9.16
N HIS A 50 8.63 10.44 -9.14
CA HIS A 50 9.42 10.64 -10.37
C HIS A 50 9.65 9.32 -11.11
N GLU A 51 9.89 8.24 -10.37
CA GLU A 51 10.14 6.91 -10.95
C GLU A 51 8.85 6.16 -11.32
N GLY A 52 7.69 6.75 -11.06
CA GLY A 52 6.40 6.17 -11.45
C GLY A 52 5.82 5.18 -10.47
N HIS A 53 6.37 5.08 -9.25
CA HIS A 53 5.92 4.09 -8.26
C HIS A 53 4.82 4.61 -7.33
N LEU A 54 4.71 5.95 -7.18
CA LEU A 54 3.77 6.53 -6.23
C LEU A 54 2.43 6.83 -6.89
N LEU A 55 1.37 6.27 -6.32
CA LEU A 55 0.00 6.52 -6.76
C LEU A 55 -0.76 7.25 -5.65
N GLN A 56 -1.71 8.07 -6.05
CA GLN A 56 -2.61 8.76 -5.12
C GLN A 56 -4.02 8.17 -5.23
N ALA A 57 -4.68 8.02 -4.08
CA ALA A 57 -6.08 7.61 -3.99
C ALA A 57 -6.91 8.86 -3.72
N VAL A 58 -7.90 9.11 -4.56
CA VAL A 58 -8.70 10.34 -4.54
C VAL A 58 -10.17 10.01 -4.38
N MET A 59 -10.85 10.70 -3.48
CA MET A 59 -12.30 10.65 -3.27
C MET A 59 -12.81 12.08 -3.28
N ASP A 60 -13.83 12.36 -4.11
CA ASP A 60 -14.45 13.69 -4.17
C ASP A 60 -13.40 14.80 -4.31
N GLU A 61 -12.44 14.59 -5.22
CA GLU A 61 -11.37 15.54 -5.52
C GLU A 61 -10.37 15.74 -4.37
N GLU A 62 -10.45 14.95 -3.30
CA GLU A 62 -9.53 15.03 -2.17
C GLU A 62 -8.63 13.78 -2.15
N VAL A 63 -7.32 13.99 -1.94
CA VAL A 63 -6.39 12.88 -1.72
C VAL A 63 -6.65 12.28 -0.36
N VAL A 64 -6.99 10.99 -0.33
CA VAL A 64 -7.33 10.27 0.90
C VAL A 64 -6.34 9.17 1.25
N GLY A 65 -5.40 8.88 0.36
CA GLY A 65 -4.41 7.84 0.61
C GLY A 65 -3.44 7.69 -0.55
N GLY A 66 -2.67 6.63 -0.52
CA GLY A 66 -1.72 6.35 -1.58
C GLY A 66 -1.25 4.92 -1.59
N ALA A 67 -0.47 4.61 -2.62
CA ALA A 67 0.15 3.31 -2.78
C ALA A 67 1.51 3.48 -3.44
N ILE A 68 2.45 2.62 -3.09
CA ILE A 68 3.75 2.55 -3.75
C ILE A 68 3.90 1.16 -4.31
N LEU A 69 4.00 1.06 -5.63
CA LEU A 69 3.93 -0.18 -6.38
C LEU A 69 5.17 -0.39 -7.23
N PHE A 70 5.65 -1.62 -7.28
CA PHE A 70 6.80 -2.01 -8.10
C PHE A 70 6.38 -3.16 -9.01
N LEU A 71 6.35 -2.90 -10.31
CA LEU A 71 6.01 -3.90 -11.31
C LEU A 71 7.30 -4.55 -11.81
N ASP A 72 7.34 -5.88 -11.90
CA ASP A 72 8.53 -6.55 -12.41
C ASP A 72 8.70 -6.34 -13.93
N GLN A 73 9.83 -6.79 -14.47
CA GLN A 73 10.19 -6.51 -15.86
C GLN A 73 9.20 -7.09 -16.88
N ASN A 74 8.64 -8.26 -16.61
CA ASN A 74 7.70 -8.88 -17.54
C ASN A 74 6.24 -8.47 -17.29
N GLY A 75 5.98 -7.64 -16.29
CA GLY A 75 4.63 -7.13 -16.03
C GLY A 75 3.68 -8.12 -15.40
N GLU A 76 4.16 -9.24 -14.91
CA GLU A 76 3.31 -10.30 -14.35
C GLU A 76 3.22 -10.32 -12.84
N THR A 77 4.21 -9.79 -12.15
CA THR A 77 4.24 -9.73 -10.69
C THR A 77 4.28 -8.28 -10.23
N LEU A 78 3.34 -7.93 -9.37
CA LEU A 78 3.29 -6.61 -8.74
C LEU A 78 3.67 -6.75 -7.28
N TYR A 79 4.67 -5.99 -6.85
CA TYR A 79 5.04 -5.91 -5.45
C TYR A 79 4.42 -4.64 -4.86
N VAL A 80 3.61 -4.81 -3.83
CA VAL A 80 3.00 -3.68 -3.12
C VAL A 80 3.96 -3.28 -2.01
N GLY A 81 4.68 -2.18 -2.23
CA GLY A 81 5.60 -1.66 -1.24
C GLY A 81 4.87 -1.04 -0.06
N ARG A 82 3.83 -0.26 -0.35
CA ARG A 82 3.00 0.39 0.69
C ARG A 82 1.61 0.65 0.16
N ILE A 83 0.63 0.57 1.06
CA ILE A 83 -0.68 1.20 0.88
C ILE A 83 -1.04 1.90 2.19
N PHE A 84 -1.71 3.02 2.09
CA PHE A 84 -2.15 3.76 3.27
C PHE A 84 -3.36 4.62 2.96
N ILE A 85 -4.24 4.75 3.97
CA ILE A 85 -5.42 5.60 3.92
C ILE A 85 -5.33 6.57 5.10
N ASP A 86 -5.71 7.82 4.89
CA ASP A 86 -5.75 8.82 5.95
C ASP A 86 -6.62 8.28 7.11
N PRO A 87 -6.08 8.25 8.33
CA PRO A 87 -6.85 7.75 9.49
C PRO A 87 -8.20 8.40 9.69
N ARG A 88 -8.39 9.64 9.22
CA ARG A 88 -9.68 10.33 9.28
C ARG A 88 -10.76 9.61 8.48
N HIS A 89 -10.36 8.74 7.58
CA HIS A 89 -11.26 7.96 6.73
C HIS A 89 -11.24 6.46 7.07
N HIS A 90 -10.66 6.06 8.19
CA HIS A 90 -10.67 4.66 8.62
C HIS A 90 -12.11 4.22 8.93
N ARG A 91 -12.36 2.92 8.81
CA ARG A 91 -13.68 2.29 9.02
C ARG A 91 -14.73 2.64 7.95
N LYS A 92 -14.32 3.25 6.84
CA LYS A 92 -15.19 3.50 5.70
C LYS A 92 -15.00 2.50 4.57
N GLY A 93 -14.15 1.49 4.77
CA GLY A 93 -13.87 0.49 3.74
C GLY A 93 -12.91 0.96 2.64
N TYR A 94 -12.28 2.10 2.82
CA TYR A 94 -11.41 2.66 1.77
C TYR A 94 -10.14 1.83 1.56
N GLY A 95 -9.60 1.23 2.63
CA GLY A 95 -8.44 0.34 2.49
C GLY A 95 -8.73 -0.85 1.61
N LEU A 96 -9.89 -1.46 1.80
CA LEU A 96 -10.35 -2.59 0.98
C LEU A 96 -10.53 -2.14 -0.48
N THR A 97 -11.20 -1.01 -0.70
CA THR A 97 -11.41 -0.46 -2.03
C THR A 97 -10.08 -0.18 -2.71
N LEU A 98 -9.16 0.46 -2.00
CA LEU A 98 -7.83 0.76 -2.53
C LEU A 98 -7.10 -0.51 -2.96
N MET A 99 -7.09 -1.53 -2.11
CA MET A 99 -6.38 -2.76 -2.43
C MET A 99 -6.98 -3.48 -3.64
N LYS A 100 -8.31 -3.47 -3.77
CA LYS A 100 -8.96 -4.02 -4.96
C LYS A 100 -8.59 -3.26 -6.22
N MET A 101 -8.45 -1.95 -6.14
CA MET A 101 -8.03 -1.14 -7.28
C MET A 101 -6.57 -1.39 -7.64
N VAL A 102 -5.71 -1.59 -6.64
CA VAL A 102 -4.31 -1.96 -6.85
C VAL A 102 -4.23 -3.28 -7.61
N GLU A 103 -5.07 -4.26 -7.26
CA GLU A 103 -5.07 -5.56 -7.92
C GLU A 103 -5.41 -5.49 -9.41
N THR A 104 -6.09 -4.45 -9.84
CA THR A 104 -6.51 -4.29 -11.24
C THR A 104 -5.79 -3.15 -11.96
N TYR A 105 -4.90 -2.45 -11.28
CA TYR A 105 -4.28 -1.24 -11.84
C TYR A 105 -3.46 -1.55 -13.10
N TYR A 106 -2.66 -2.62 -13.07
CA TYR A 106 -1.89 -3.07 -14.23
C TYR A 106 -2.56 -4.32 -14.81
N PRO A 107 -3.05 -4.27 -16.06
CA PRO A 107 -3.91 -5.33 -16.60
C PRO A 107 -3.23 -6.68 -16.81
N GLY A 108 -1.90 -6.71 -16.97
CA GLY A 108 -1.18 -7.97 -17.21
C GLY A 108 -0.72 -8.70 -15.96
N VAL A 109 -0.99 -8.16 -14.78
CA VAL A 109 -0.47 -8.74 -13.54
C VAL A 109 -1.19 -10.06 -13.22
N LYS A 110 -0.40 -11.11 -12.95
CA LYS A 110 -0.91 -12.44 -12.60
C LYS A 110 -0.85 -12.71 -11.10
N ARG A 111 0.06 -12.05 -10.38
CA ARG A 111 0.20 -12.23 -8.94
C ARG A 111 0.64 -10.96 -8.26
N ILE A 112 0.26 -10.85 -6.98
CA ILE A 112 0.63 -9.72 -6.15
C ILE A 112 1.40 -10.27 -4.95
N LYS A 113 2.52 -9.62 -4.64
CA LYS A 113 3.36 -9.95 -3.48
C LYS A 113 3.47 -8.75 -2.57
N LEU A 114 3.55 -9.02 -1.28
CA LEU A 114 3.75 -7.98 -0.28
C LEU A 114 4.31 -8.59 0.99
N ASP A 115 4.78 -7.74 1.88
CA ASP A 115 5.16 -8.17 3.22
C ASP A 115 4.56 -7.21 4.26
N THR A 116 4.48 -7.68 5.50
CA THR A 116 4.01 -6.86 6.60
C THR A 116 4.69 -7.32 7.89
N PRO A 117 4.96 -6.39 8.84
CA PRO A 117 5.58 -6.77 10.10
C PRO A 117 4.76 -7.82 10.85
N LEU A 118 5.46 -8.79 11.47
CA LEU A 118 4.79 -9.84 12.23
C LEU A 118 3.93 -9.29 13.36
N TRP A 119 4.36 -8.19 13.99
CA TRP A 119 3.63 -7.60 15.11
C TRP A 119 2.35 -6.90 14.68
N ASN A 120 2.18 -6.59 13.41
CA ASN A 120 1.02 -5.82 12.96
C ASN A 120 -0.18 -6.74 12.73
N VAL A 121 -0.93 -7.01 13.79
CA VAL A 121 -2.09 -7.90 13.74
C VAL A 121 -3.17 -7.39 12.78
N ARG A 122 -3.29 -6.06 12.65
CA ARG A 122 -4.29 -5.45 11.77
C ARG A 122 -4.02 -5.73 10.30
N THR A 123 -2.80 -5.52 9.83
CA THR A 123 -2.46 -5.75 8.43
C THR A 123 -2.39 -7.23 8.08
N ASN A 124 -1.88 -8.08 8.98
CA ASN A 124 -1.87 -9.52 8.76
C ASN A 124 -3.30 -10.04 8.58
N ALA A 125 -4.24 -9.61 9.42
CA ALA A 125 -5.64 -9.99 9.30
C ALA A 125 -6.26 -9.45 8.03
N PHE A 126 -5.94 -8.21 7.67
CA PHE A 126 -6.47 -7.55 6.47
C PHE A 126 -6.10 -8.33 5.20
N TYR A 127 -4.84 -8.66 5.03
CA TYR A 127 -4.39 -9.37 3.83
C TYR A 127 -4.88 -10.81 3.79
N THR A 128 -4.91 -11.51 4.92
CA THR A 128 -5.45 -12.87 4.99
C THR A 128 -6.92 -12.88 4.55
N LYS A 129 -7.69 -11.91 5.03
CA LYS A 129 -9.12 -11.80 4.69
C LYS A 129 -9.34 -11.53 3.20
N LEU A 130 -8.40 -10.83 2.55
CA LEU A 130 -8.45 -10.55 1.13
C LEU A 130 -8.01 -11.71 0.24
N GLY A 131 -7.62 -12.83 0.85
CA GLY A 131 -7.21 -14.02 0.11
C GLY A 131 -5.72 -14.13 -0.14
N TYR A 132 -4.92 -13.27 0.49
CA TYR A 132 -3.47 -13.39 0.44
C TYR A 132 -3.03 -14.56 1.32
N ARG A 133 -2.07 -15.32 0.83
CA ARG A 133 -1.55 -16.49 1.54
C ARG A 133 -0.11 -16.22 1.94
N GLU A 134 0.20 -16.53 3.21
CA GLU A 134 1.56 -16.39 3.71
C GLU A 134 2.43 -17.47 3.08
N GLU A 135 3.49 -17.07 2.35
CA GLU A 135 4.43 -17.99 1.73
C GLU A 135 5.56 -18.38 2.66
N LYS A 136 6.02 -17.41 3.46
CA LYS A 136 7.14 -17.58 4.38
C LYS A 136 7.13 -16.45 5.38
N ARG A 137 7.96 -16.58 6.41
CA ARG A 137 8.23 -15.49 7.36
C ARG A 137 9.67 -15.56 7.82
N ASP A 138 10.16 -14.42 8.25
CA ASP A 138 11.44 -14.34 8.93
C ASP A 138 11.21 -13.79 10.35
N GLU A 139 12.25 -13.24 10.99
CA GLU A 139 12.13 -12.73 12.35
C GLU A 139 11.31 -11.44 12.46
N GLU A 140 11.13 -10.73 11.34
CA GLU A 140 10.49 -9.41 11.35
C GLU A 140 9.21 -9.35 10.52
N PHE A 141 9.13 -10.10 9.41
CA PHE A 141 8.05 -9.96 8.43
C PHE A 141 7.40 -11.27 8.07
N ALA A 142 6.10 -11.19 7.73
CA ALA A 142 5.37 -12.22 7.02
C ALA A 142 5.27 -11.80 5.56
N TYR A 143 5.53 -12.74 4.64
CA TYR A 143 5.52 -12.51 3.19
C TYR A 143 4.31 -13.18 2.58
N TYR A 144 3.50 -12.43 1.86
CA TYR A 144 2.22 -12.86 1.31
C TYR A 144 2.22 -12.82 -0.20
N GLN A 145 1.40 -13.69 -0.78
CA GLN A 145 1.16 -13.72 -2.21
C GLN A 145 -0.32 -14.00 -2.50
N LYS A 146 -0.81 -13.44 -3.61
CA LYS A 146 -2.13 -13.75 -4.12
C LYS A 146 -2.03 -13.94 -5.63
N GLU A 147 -2.52 -15.08 -6.13
CA GLU A 147 -2.68 -15.31 -7.56
C GLU A 147 -4.00 -14.67 -8.00
N LEU A 148 -3.97 -13.91 -9.09
CA LEU A 148 -5.15 -13.26 -9.62
C LEU A 148 -5.87 -14.20 -10.60
N ALA A 149 -7.20 -14.10 -10.62
CA ALA A 149 -8.00 -14.94 -11.49
C ALA A 149 -7.69 -14.67 -12.97
N ALA A 150 -7.62 -15.73 -13.78
CA ALA A 150 -7.33 -15.61 -15.21
C ALA A 150 -8.31 -14.72 -15.95
N SER A 151 -9.57 -14.68 -15.54
CA SER A 151 -10.60 -13.85 -16.15
C SER A 151 -10.34 -12.35 -16.01
N ARG A 152 -9.38 -11.95 -15.20
CA ARG A 152 -9.03 -10.54 -15.00
C ARG A 152 -8.07 -9.99 -16.06
N ARG A 153 -7.53 -10.86 -16.86
CA ARG A 153 -6.53 -10.49 -17.88
C ARG A 153 -7.14 -10.20 -19.23
#